data_04afaf3b91bd47fb6971969a9b3a9c3f
#
_entry.id   04afaf3b91bd47fb6971969a9b3a9c3f
#
_cell.length_a   1.000
_cell.length_b   1.000
_cell.length_c   1.000
_cell.angle_alpha   90.00
_cell.angle_beta   90.00
_cell.angle_gamma   90.00
#
_symmetry.space_group_name_H-M   'P 1'
#
loop_
_entity.id
_entity.type
_entity.pdbx_description
1 polymer ?
#
loop_
_entity_poly.entity_id
_entity_poly.type
_entity_poly.pdbx_seq_one_letter_code
_entity_poly.pdbx_strand_id
1 'polypeptide(L)'
;PSKTKIVQFENKIKQLEKLAHTQKQTQIFMETPYRNNQLLEVILKTCRPQSRLCIASNITTEKESILTKTISEWKTIKININKQPSIFLLY
;
A
#
# COMPACT_ATOMS: atom_id res chain seq x y z
N PRO A 1 -11.11 -14.42 -2.55
CA PRO A 1 -11.36 -13.98 -1.18
C PRO A 1 -12.80 -13.54 -0.99
N SER A 2 -13.33 -13.84 0.17
CA SER A 2 -14.70 -13.47 0.51
C SER A 2 -14.79 -11.95 0.75
N LYS A 3 -15.99 -11.39 0.62
CA LYS A 3 -16.24 -9.99 0.92
C LYS A 3 -15.86 -9.66 2.37
N THR A 4 -16.02 -10.62 3.28
CA THR A 4 -15.67 -10.45 4.69
C THR A 4 -14.17 -10.19 4.86
N LYS A 5 -13.33 -10.91 4.13
CA LYS A 5 -11.87 -10.70 4.19
C LYS A 5 -11.48 -9.34 3.65
N ILE A 6 -12.14 -8.88 2.59
CA ILE A 6 -11.88 -7.56 2.01
C ILE A 6 -12.24 -6.47 3.01
N VAL A 7 -13.40 -6.59 3.68
CA VAL A 7 -13.83 -5.60 4.69
C VAL A 7 -12.86 -5.58 5.87
N GLN A 8 -12.42 -6.74 6.36
CA GLN A 8 -11.44 -6.79 7.44
C GLN A 8 -10.13 -6.12 7.03
N PHE A 9 -9.72 -6.33 5.80
CA PHE A 9 -8.50 -5.75 5.26
C PHE A 9 -8.62 -4.22 5.18
N GLU A 10 -9.74 -3.72 4.67
CA GLU A 10 -10.01 -2.29 4.62
C GLU A 10 -9.97 -1.66 6.01
N ASN A 11 -10.58 -2.31 7.00
CA ASN A 11 -10.58 -1.81 8.37
C ASN A 11 -9.18 -1.75 8.95
N LYS A 12 -8.35 -2.76 8.66
CA LYS A 12 -6.96 -2.76 9.11
C LYS A 12 -6.17 -1.61 8.50
N ILE A 13 -6.36 -1.35 7.21
CA ILE A 13 -5.70 -0.24 6.52
C ILE A 13 -6.12 1.09 7.13
N LYS A 14 -7.41 1.26 7.43
CA LYS A 14 -7.90 2.48 8.11
C LYS A 14 -7.23 2.69 9.46
N GLN A 15 -7.07 1.63 10.24
CA GLN A 15 -6.39 1.70 11.53
C GLN A 15 -4.93 2.09 11.37
N LEU A 16 -4.24 1.51 10.40
CA LEU A 16 -2.83 1.83 10.14
C LEU A 16 -2.67 3.29 9.70
N GLU A 17 -3.57 3.77 8.85
CA GLU A 17 -3.54 5.17 8.44
C GLU A 17 -3.74 6.10 9.63
N LYS A 18 -4.70 5.79 10.50
CA LYS A 18 -4.96 6.58 11.69
C LYS A 18 -3.73 6.62 12.60
N LEU A 19 -3.06 5.48 12.80
CA LEU A 19 -1.84 5.43 13.58
C LEU A 19 -0.72 6.26 12.95
N ALA A 20 -0.58 6.19 11.63
CA ALA A 20 0.44 6.95 10.93
C ALA A 20 0.26 8.47 11.17
N HIS A 21 -0.98 8.93 11.14
CA HIS A 21 -1.28 10.36 11.30
C HIS A 21 -1.29 10.83 12.75
N THR A 22 -1.87 10.03 13.67
CA THR A 22 -1.98 10.43 15.08
C THR A 22 -0.69 10.26 15.84
N GLN A 23 0.08 9.21 15.52
CA GLN A 23 1.34 8.92 16.19
C GLN A 23 2.56 9.42 15.41
N LYS A 24 2.34 9.96 14.21
CA LYS A 24 3.40 10.38 13.29
C LYS A 24 4.43 9.27 13.07
N GLN A 25 3.94 8.05 12.88
CA GLN A 25 4.76 6.86 12.69
C GLN A 25 4.44 6.23 11.34
N THR A 26 5.47 5.93 10.56
CA THR A 26 5.32 5.20 9.31
C THR A 26 4.86 3.78 9.61
N GLN A 27 3.81 3.35 8.94
CA GLN A 27 3.31 1.99 9.06
C GLN A 27 3.86 1.15 7.91
N ILE A 28 4.45 0.01 8.23
CA ILE A 28 5.08 -0.87 7.26
C ILE A 28 4.26 -2.15 7.17
N PHE A 29 3.91 -2.56 5.95
CA PHE A 29 3.18 -3.80 5.77
C PHE A 29 3.51 -4.45 4.44
N MET A 30 3.24 -5.75 4.36
CA MET A 30 3.54 -6.56 3.19
C MET A 30 2.39 -7.54 2.95
N GLU A 31 2.31 -8.01 1.72
CA GLU A 31 1.39 -9.06 1.34
C GLU A 31 2.16 -10.06 0.47
N THR A 32 1.58 -11.23 0.23
CA THR A 32 2.19 -12.15 -0.72
C THR A 32 2.25 -11.48 -2.10
N PRO A 33 3.31 -11.73 -2.89
CA PRO A 33 3.47 -11.04 -4.18
C PRO A 33 2.26 -11.16 -5.11
N TYR A 34 1.50 -12.26 -5.01
CA TYR A 34 0.33 -12.48 -5.86
C TYR A 34 -0.84 -11.55 -5.52
N ARG A 35 -0.81 -10.90 -4.35
CA ARG A 35 -1.88 -10.01 -3.89
C ARG A 35 -1.46 -8.54 -3.84
N ASN A 36 -0.29 -8.21 -4.38
CA ASN A 36 0.20 -6.83 -4.32
C ASN A 36 -0.75 -5.85 -5.00
N ASN A 37 -1.26 -6.19 -6.18
CA ASN A 37 -2.20 -5.31 -6.87
C ASN A 37 -3.50 -5.14 -6.09
N GLN A 38 -4.00 -6.21 -5.47
CA GLN A 38 -5.20 -6.16 -4.66
C GLN A 38 -4.99 -5.29 -3.42
N LEU A 39 -3.84 -5.43 -2.77
CA LEU A 39 -3.49 -4.61 -1.62
C LEU A 39 -3.45 -3.13 -2.01
N LEU A 40 -2.79 -2.81 -3.11
CA LEU A 40 -2.71 -1.44 -3.60
C LEU A 40 -4.10 -0.86 -3.87
N GLU A 41 -4.98 -1.62 -4.51
CA GLU A 41 -6.36 -1.19 -4.77
C GLU A 41 -7.08 -0.82 -3.46
N VAL A 42 -6.97 -1.67 -2.45
CA VAL A 42 -7.61 -1.43 -1.16
C VAL A 42 -7.06 -0.17 -0.51
N ILE A 43 -5.75 0.01 -0.54
CA ILE A 43 -5.11 1.20 0.03
C ILE A 43 -5.61 2.47 -0.67
N LEU A 44 -5.63 2.47 -2.00
CA LEU A 44 -6.06 3.65 -2.77
C LEU A 44 -7.53 3.97 -2.56
N LYS A 45 -8.36 2.96 -2.34
CA LYS A 45 -9.79 3.14 -2.08
C LYS A 45 -10.06 3.63 -0.66
N THR A 46 -9.24 3.22 0.30
CA THR A 46 -9.51 3.38 1.72
C THR A 46 -8.83 4.61 2.33
N CYS A 47 -7.60 4.91 1.91
CA CYS A 47 -6.80 5.97 2.50
C CYS A 47 -7.18 7.35 1.97
N ARG A 48 -6.85 8.38 2.75
CA ARG A 48 -7.10 9.77 2.35
C ARG A 48 -6.18 10.16 1.20
N PRO A 49 -6.64 11.06 0.32
CA PRO A 49 -5.82 11.50 -0.82
C PRO A 49 -4.47 12.10 -0.43
N GLN A 50 -4.37 12.71 0.76
CA GLN A 50 -3.16 13.36 1.22
C GLN A 50 -2.14 12.41 1.84
N SER A 51 -2.56 11.21 2.23
CA SER A 51 -1.65 10.22 2.80
C SER A 51 -0.59 9.84 1.79
N ARG A 52 0.62 9.60 2.28
CA ARG A 52 1.75 9.21 1.43
C ARG A 52 1.95 7.72 1.50
N LEU A 53 2.16 7.12 0.34
CA LEU A 53 2.43 5.70 0.21
C LEU A 53 3.73 5.51 -0.55
N CYS A 54 4.66 4.83 0.10
CA CYS A 54 5.90 4.40 -0.55
C CYS A 54 5.75 2.93 -0.91
N ILE A 55 6.04 2.59 -2.16
CA ILE A 55 6.09 1.19 -2.60
C ILE A 55 7.52 0.88 -3.00
N ALA A 56 8.15 -0.04 -2.28
CA ALA A 56 9.50 -0.50 -2.55
C ALA A 56 9.41 -1.92 -3.08
N SER A 57 9.79 -2.12 -4.33
CA SER A 57 9.68 -3.40 -5.03
C SER A 57 11.05 -3.89 -5.46
N ASN A 58 11.24 -5.22 -5.42
CA ASN A 58 12.45 -5.88 -5.90
C ASN A 58 13.73 -5.31 -5.28
N ILE A 59 13.68 -4.99 -3.98
CA ILE A 59 14.80 -4.37 -3.26
C ILE A 59 16.06 -5.24 -3.37
N THR A 60 17.21 -4.60 -3.58
CA THR A 60 18.54 -5.21 -3.75
C THR A 60 18.71 -5.97 -5.06
N THR A 61 17.78 -5.86 -6.00
CA THR A 61 17.92 -6.44 -7.34
C THR A 61 18.11 -5.33 -8.37
N GLU A 62 18.48 -5.73 -9.59
CA GLU A 62 18.63 -4.79 -10.70
C GLU A 62 17.30 -4.09 -11.07
N LYS A 63 16.18 -4.70 -10.68
CA LYS A 63 14.84 -4.18 -10.96
C LYS A 63 14.28 -3.39 -9.80
N GLU A 64 15.10 -3.00 -8.85
CA GLU A 64 14.66 -2.26 -7.68
C GLU A 64 13.93 -0.99 -8.06
N SER A 65 12.77 -0.75 -7.43
CA SER A 65 11.98 0.45 -7.62
C SER A 65 11.45 0.92 -6.27
N ILE A 66 11.75 2.15 -5.91
CA ILE A 66 11.27 2.77 -4.67
C ILE A 66 10.63 4.09 -5.05
N LEU A 67 9.31 4.16 -4.91
CA LEU A 67 8.53 5.36 -5.28
C LEU A 67 7.63 5.78 -4.13
N THR A 68 7.66 7.07 -3.81
CA THR A 68 6.76 7.66 -2.81
C THR A 68 5.88 8.70 -3.49
N LYS A 69 4.57 8.55 -3.32
CA LYS A 69 3.57 9.47 -3.87
C LYS A 69 2.40 9.55 -2.91
N THR A 70 1.62 10.63 -3.03
CA THR A 70 0.35 10.69 -2.30
C THR A 70 -0.63 9.68 -2.88
N ILE A 71 -1.63 9.33 -2.09
CA ILE A 71 -2.70 8.43 -2.56
C ILE A 71 -3.35 9.00 -3.83
N SER A 72 -3.59 10.31 -3.83
CA SER A 72 -4.17 10.99 -5.00
C SER A 72 -3.31 10.79 -6.26
N GLU A 73 -2.00 10.91 -6.13
CA GLU A 73 -1.08 10.70 -7.25
C GLU A 73 -1.06 9.25 -7.71
N TRP A 74 -1.06 8.30 -6.76
CA TRP A 74 -1.08 6.87 -7.10
C TRP A 74 -2.34 6.48 -7.89
N LYS A 75 -3.48 7.14 -7.63
CA LYS A 75 -4.73 6.86 -8.35
C LYS A 75 -4.66 7.19 -9.84
N THR A 76 -3.74 8.05 -10.24
CA THR A 76 -3.58 8.45 -11.65
C THR A 76 -2.64 7.53 -12.41
N ILE A 77 -2.02 6.57 -11.73
CA ILE A 77 -1.00 5.69 -12.30
C ILE A 77 -1.52 4.26 -12.29
N LYS A 78 -1.32 3.55 -13.41
CA LYS A 78 -1.59 2.11 -13.48
C LYS A 78 -0.26 1.37 -13.40
N ILE A 79 -0.08 0.57 -12.36
CA ILE A 79 1.10 -0.26 -12.22
C ILE A 79 0.68 -1.70 -11.93
N ASN A 80 1.55 -2.63 -12.29
CA ASN A 80 1.35 -4.03 -12.00
C ASN A 80 2.54 -4.50 -11.16
N ILE A 81 2.29 -4.76 -9.88
CA ILE A 81 3.30 -5.20 -8.94
C ILE A 81 3.06 -6.63 -8.45
N ASN A 82 2.15 -7.35 -9.09
CA ASN A 82 1.98 -8.77 -8.79
C ASN A 82 3.25 -9.53 -9.14
N LYS A 83 3.54 -10.55 -8.35
CA LYS A 83 4.73 -11.39 -8.47
C LYS A 83 6.04 -10.63 -8.23
N GLN A 84 5.97 -9.41 -7.72
CA GLN A 84 7.16 -8.63 -7.35
C GLN A 84 7.19 -8.48 -5.83
N PRO A 85 8.25 -8.95 -5.15
CA PRO A 85 8.37 -8.73 -3.71
C PRO A 85 8.32 -7.23 -3.41
N SER A 86 7.36 -6.81 -2.62
CA SER A 86 7.12 -5.39 -2.36
C SER A 86 6.86 -5.12 -0.89
N ILE A 87 7.30 -3.96 -0.43
CA ILE A 87 7.03 -3.45 0.91
C ILE A 87 6.27 -2.14 0.76
N PHE A 88 5.22 -1.98 1.56
CA PHE A 88 4.37 -0.80 1.55
C PHE A 88 4.58 -0.01 2.83
N LEU A 89 4.85 1.28 2.67
CA LEU A 89 5.05 2.19 3.81
C LEU A 89 4.02 3.32 3.71
N LEU A 90 3.18 3.44 4.73
CA LEU A 90 2.10 4.43 4.78
C LEU A 90 2.41 5.50 5.83
N TYR A 91 2.35 6.77 5.43
CA TYR A 91 2.58 7.89 6.35
C TYR A 91 1.97 9.22 5.92
#